data_67b4f3bf1fcec4ab0a8b66db877505e5
#
_entry.id   67b4f3bf1fcec4ab0a8b66db877505e5
#
_cell.length_a   1.000
_cell.length_b   1.000
_cell.length_c   1.000
_cell.angle_alpha   90.00
_cell.angle_beta   90.00
_cell.angle_gamma   90.00
#
_symmetry.space_group_name_H-M   'P 1'
#
loop_
_entity.id
_entity.type
_entity.pdbx_description
1 polymer ?
#
loop_
_entity_poly.entity_id
_entity_poly.type
_entity_poly.pdbx_seq_one_letter_code
_entity_poly.pdbx_strand_id
1 'polypeptide(L)' 'MLTKRQKQLLAKFGLSTDFEHLTDEQYFAIDEGMSNEMMTKGINDSGDGLNDCGKLCESVIIALPDDPVKQRT' A
#
# COMPACT_ATOMS: atom_id res chain seq x y z
N MET A 1 -4.25 -10.59 6.73
CA MET A 1 -2.85 -11.06 6.66
C MET A 1 -2.27 -10.78 5.27
N LEU A 2 -1.05 -10.32 5.21
CA LEU A 2 -0.42 -9.99 3.93
C LEU A 2 0.05 -11.25 3.20
N THR A 3 -0.09 -11.26 1.87
CA THR A 3 0.47 -12.32 1.05
C THR A 3 1.98 -12.14 0.92
N LYS A 4 2.66 -13.16 0.44
CA LYS A 4 4.09 -13.10 0.19
C LYS A 4 4.44 -11.99 -0.81
N ARG A 5 3.63 -11.83 -1.86
CA ARG A 5 3.85 -10.79 -2.88
C ARG A 5 3.70 -9.38 -2.28
N GLN A 6 2.70 -9.20 -1.42
CA GLN A 6 2.50 -7.92 -0.74
C GLN A 6 3.67 -7.59 0.17
N LYS A 7 4.17 -8.57 0.92
CA LYS A 7 5.34 -8.37 1.78
C LYS A 7 6.59 -8.03 0.98
N GLN A 8 6.79 -8.69 -0.16
CA GLN A 8 7.92 -8.41 -1.04
C GLN A 8 7.85 -6.99 -1.60
N LEU A 9 6.67 -6.55 -1.98
CA LEU A 9 6.48 -5.19 -2.49
C LEU A 9 6.84 -4.16 -1.42
N LEU A 10 6.34 -4.34 -0.21
CA LEU A 10 6.63 -3.45 0.91
C LEU A 10 8.12 -3.43 1.24
N ALA A 11 8.76 -4.60 1.26
CA ALA A 11 10.19 -4.71 1.54
C ALA A 11 11.03 -3.99 0.48
N LYS A 12 10.60 -4.03 -0.77
CA LYS A 12 11.28 -3.34 -1.86
C LYS A 12 11.38 -1.83 -1.61
N PHE A 13 10.38 -1.26 -0.95
CA PHE A 13 10.35 0.17 -0.63
C PHE A 13 10.87 0.48 0.77
N GLY A 14 11.33 -0.55 1.51
CA GLY A 14 11.78 -0.36 2.89
C GLY A 14 10.66 -0.06 3.87
N LEU A 15 9.44 -0.47 3.53
CA LEU A 15 8.26 -0.22 4.37
C LEU A 15 7.99 -1.39 5.32
N SER A 16 7.26 -1.10 6.40
CA SER A 16 6.91 -2.12 7.38
C SER A 16 5.94 -3.15 6.80
N THR A 17 6.13 -4.42 7.14
CA THR A 17 5.20 -5.50 6.79
C THR A 17 4.36 -5.95 7.98
N ASP A 18 4.57 -5.34 9.15
CA ASP A 18 3.84 -5.67 10.37
C ASP A 18 2.64 -4.73 10.53
N PHE A 19 1.53 -5.10 9.91
CA PHE A 19 0.32 -4.28 9.91
C PHE A 19 -0.45 -4.33 11.23
N GLU A 20 -0.05 -5.18 12.16
CA GLU A 20 -0.65 -5.24 13.49
C GLU A 20 -0.06 -4.19 14.43
N HIS A 21 1.15 -3.72 14.16
CA HIS A 21 1.90 -2.82 15.02
C HIS A 21 2.41 -1.59 14.26
N LEU A 22 1.60 -1.07 13.33
CA LEU A 22 1.99 0.12 12.57
C LEU A 22 1.90 1.38 13.43
N THR A 23 2.95 2.21 13.36
CA THR A 23 2.89 3.58 13.87
C THR A 23 2.14 4.44 12.86
N ASP A 24 1.69 5.64 13.29
CA ASP A 24 1.05 6.59 12.38
C ASP A 24 1.96 6.92 11.21
N GLU A 25 3.24 7.14 11.50
CA GLU A 25 4.24 7.45 10.48
C GLU A 25 4.37 6.33 9.45
N GLN A 26 4.46 5.08 9.92
CA GLN A 26 4.53 3.92 9.05
C GLN A 26 3.27 3.76 8.21
N TYR A 27 2.11 3.97 8.81
CA TYR A 27 0.84 3.90 8.10
C TYR A 27 0.82 4.87 6.92
N PHE A 28 1.15 6.15 7.18
CA PHE A 28 1.13 7.17 6.13
C PHE A 28 2.23 6.93 5.08
N ALA A 29 3.38 6.42 5.49
CA ALA A 29 4.44 6.09 4.54
C ALA A 29 3.99 4.98 3.56
N ILE A 30 3.30 3.97 4.06
CA ILE A 30 2.78 2.88 3.23
C ILE A 30 1.70 3.41 2.29
N ASP A 31 0.74 4.16 2.83
CA ASP A 31 -0.36 4.71 2.04
C ASP A 31 0.16 5.60 0.91
N GLU A 32 1.06 6.52 1.23
CA GLU A 32 1.64 7.43 0.24
C GLU A 32 2.50 6.67 -0.77
N GLY A 33 3.35 5.76 -0.31
CA GLY A 33 4.23 5.00 -1.19
C GLY A 33 3.47 4.13 -2.17
N MET A 34 2.45 3.43 -1.69
CA MET A 34 1.63 2.58 -2.54
C MET A 34 0.78 3.40 -3.50
N SER A 35 0.23 4.52 -3.05
CA SER A 35 -0.56 5.40 -3.92
C SER A 35 0.29 5.97 -5.04
N ASN A 36 1.51 6.43 -4.73
CA ASN A 36 2.42 6.96 -5.74
C ASN A 36 2.81 5.88 -6.77
N GLU A 37 3.14 4.69 -6.30
CA GLU A 37 3.51 3.59 -7.19
C GLU A 37 2.35 3.21 -8.09
N MET A 38 1.14 3.16 -7.54
CA MET A 38 -0.07 2.86 -8.31
C MET A 38 -0.29 3.89 -9.41
N MET A 39 -0.10 5.18 -9.10
CA MET A 39 -0.32 6.25 -10.07
C MET A 39 0.78 6.35 -11.13
N THR A 40 2.01 5.97 -10.80
CA THR A 40 3.15 6.13 -11.70
C THR A 40 3.44 4.87 -12.52
N LYS A 41 3.28 3.69 -11.92
CA LYS A 41 3.63 2.42 -12.57
C LYS A 41 2.50 1.41 -12.57
N GLY A 42 1.41 1.71 -11.88
CA GLY A 42 0.31 0.77 -11.69
C GLY A 42 -0.82 0.91 -12.69
N ILE A 43 -0.74 1.89 -13.60
CA ILE A 43 -1.78 2.11 -14.61
C ILE A 43 -1.36 1.40 -15.90
N ASN A 44 -2.30 0.70 -16.55
CA ASN A 44 -1.99 -0.03 -17.77
C ASN A 44 -1.75 0.95 -18.95
N ASP A 45 -1.24 0.41 -20.04
CA ASP A 45 -0.82 1.23 -21.20
C ASP A 45 -1.96 2.02 -21.81
N SER A 46 -3.18 1.55 -21.70
CA SER A 46 -4.35 2.27 -22.23
C SER A 46 -4.81 3.39 -21.31
N GLY A 47 -4.33 3.42 -20.06
CA GLY A 47 -4.68 4.47 -19.10
C GLY A 47 -6.07 4.34 -18.50
N ASP A 48 -6.79 3.26 -18.75
CA ASP A 48 -8.17 3.08 -18.33
C ASP A 48 -8.36 2.10 -17.17
N GLY A 49 -7.27 1.61 -16.59
CA GLY A 49 -7.36 0.69 -15.45
C GLY A 49 -6.00 0.38 -14.86
N LEU A 50 -5.99 -0.45 -13.84
CA LEU A 50 -4.77 -0.86 -13.15
C LEU A 50 -4.17 -2.11 -13.78
N ASN A 51 -2.84 -2.12 -13.92
CA ASN A 51 -2.10 -3.32 -14.28
C ASN A 51 -1.91 -4.20 -13.03
N ASP A 52 -1.16 -5.30 -13.15
CA ASP A 52 -0.94 -6.22 -12.02
C ASP A 52 -0.24 -5.52 -10.86
N CYS A 53 0.70 -4.63 -11.14
CA CYS A 53 1.40 -3.85 -10.11
C CYS A 53 0.43 -2.92 -9.38
N GLY A 54 -0.42 -2.22 -10.12
CA GLY A 54 -1.43 -1.33 -9.55
C GLY A 54 -2.43 -2.07 -8.69
N LYS A 55 -2.87 -3.24 -9.13
CA LYS A 55 -3.79 -4.08 -8.35
C LYS A 55 -3.14 -4.56 -7.06
N LEU A 56 -1.85 -4.90 -7.09
CA LEU A 56 -1.12 -5.32 -5.91
C LEU A 56 -0.98 -4.15 -4.92
N CYS A 57 -0.66 -2.96 -5.39
CA CYS A 57 -0.58 -1.75 -4.54
C CYS A 57 -1.93 -1.44 -3.91
N GLU A 58 -3.01 -1.51 -4.69
CA GLU A 58 -4.37 -1.29 -4.18
C GLU A 58 -4.70 -2.31 -3.09
N SER A 59 -4.34 -3.58 -3.29
CA SER A 59 -4.62 -4.62 -2.31
C SER A 59 -3.88 -4.38 -0.99
N VAL A 60 -2.68 -3.80 -1.04
CA VAL A 60 -1.93 -3.43 0.17
C VAL A 60 -2.65 -2.30 0.90
N ILE A 61 -3.10 -1.28 0.18
CA ILE A 61 -3.82 -0.15 0.76
C ILE A 61 -5.10 -0.64 1.45
N ILE A 62 -5.84 -1.53 0.80
CA ILE A 62 -7.08 -2.10 1.36
C ILE A 62 -6.78 -2.92 2.62
N ALA A 63 -5.62 -3.56 2.68
CA ALA A 63 -5.22 -4.37 3.83
C ALA A 63 -4.77 -3.53 5.03
N LEU A 64 -4.54 -2.22 4.85
CA LEU A 64 -4.17 -1.34 5.96
C LEU A 64 -5.27 -1.30 7.02
N PRO A 65 -4.90 -1.18 8.31
CA PRO A 65 -5.90 -1.00 9.37
C PRO A 65 -6.59 0.35 9.23
N ASP A 66 -7.59 0.61 10.09
CA ASP A 66 -8.30 1.87 10.08
C ASP A 66 -7.33 3.05 10.24
N ASP A 67 -7.66 4.17 9.59
CA ASP A 67 -6.86 5.38 9.66
C ASP A 67 -6.69 5.82 11.12
N PRO A 68 -5.45 5.93 11.64
CA PRO A 68 -5.23 6.30 13.03
C PRO A 68 -5.75 7.71 13.36
N VAL A 69 -5.81 8.61 12.38
CA VAL A 69 -6.38 9.95 12.60
C VAL A 69 -7.88 9.86 12.84
N LYS A 70 -8.58 9.00 12.12
CA LYS A 70 -10.03 8.79 12.33
C LYS A 70 -10.32 8.14 13.67
N GLN A 71 -9.44 7.27 14.15
CA GLN A 71 -9.63 6.60 15.44
C GLN A 71 -9.51 7.55 16.62
N ARG A 72 -8.85 8.68 16.43
CA ARG A 72 -8.63 9.67 17.50
C ARG A 72 -9.78 10.68 17.61
N THR A 73 -10.67 10.66 16.65
CA THR A 73 -11.85 11.52 16.67
C THR A 73 -13.09 10.73 17.06
#